data_6894f0d8c870637f4dc2c5598221c0f2
#
_entry.id   6894f0d8c870637f4dc2c5598221c0f2
#
_cell.length_a   1.000
_cell.length_b   1.000
_cell.length_c   1.000
_cell.angle_alpha   90.00
_cell.angle_beta   90.00
_cell.angle_gamma   90.00
#
_symmetry.space_group_name_H-M   'P 1'
#
loop_
_entity.id
_entity.type
_entity.pdbx_description
1 polymer ?
#
loop_
_entity_poly.entity_id
_entity_poly.type
_entity_poly.pdbx_seq_one_letter_code
_entity_poly.pdbx_strand_id
1 'polypeptide(L)'
;MRRAGTLSVAAAAAAATRAAYRQLRRRPPVEARLWSRTNYAGHGVELYGGLAAAAGAVTAMAAARGVSVRTRIAAVGAALAAGACGAYDDQKGSADERGFATHLRALRERRLTSGGVKLLGIGAAGLAAGALLKARPLDQVLAGVVIAGTAHAVNLMDVAPGRAAKALITAGVPGLLRRGPGSVLASAPIGAAAAVLRDDLSERTMLGDAGAHALGAALGAGVALAEGRAALMLHAAVVVVLAAAGDRMAIGERVWNAPGVRRVDSWGRVPHPYG
;
A
#
# COMPACT_ATOMS: atom_id res chain seq x y z
N MET A 1 -5.74 21.65 -14.10
CA MET A 1 -4.72 21.56 -13.03
C MET A 1 -3.36 21.28 -13.67
N ARG A 2 -2.32 22.03 -13.31
CA ARG A 2 -0.99 21.96 -13.92
C ARG A 2 -0.23 20.73 -13.37
N ARG A 3 0.65 20.10 -14.18
CA ARG A 3 1.59 19.04 -13.74
C ARG A 3 2.38 19.42 -12.47
N ALA A 4 2.58 20.72 -12.24
CA ALA A 4 3.19 21.25 -11.04
C ALA A 4 2.50 20.79 -9.73
N GLY A 5 1.17 20.63 -9.70
CA GLY A 5 0.45 20.16 -8.50
C GLY A 5 0.73 18.69 -8.16
N THR A 6 0.85 17.84 -9.18
CA THR A 6 1.19 16.42 -9.01
C THR A 6 2.62 16.26 -8.47
N LEU A 7 3.59 16.96 -9.07
CA LEU A 7 4.99 16.91 -8.63
C LEU A 7 5.19 17.50 -7.23
N SER A 8 4.49 18.60 -6.91
CA SER A 8 4.59 19.23 -5.59
C SER A 8 4.05 18.31 -4.47
N VAL A 9 2.96 17.58 -4.73
CA VAL A 9 2.39 16.63 -3.76
C VAL A 9 3.30 15.41 -3.61
N ALA A 10 3.88 14.87 -4.68
CA ALA A 10 4.86 13.80 -4.60
C ALA A 10 6.10 14.24 -3.78
N ALA A 11 6.63 15.43 -4.06
CA ALA A 11 7.77 15.98 -3.33
C ALA A 11 7.45 16.24 -1.84
N ALA A 12 6.27 16.77 -1.55
CA ALA A 12 5.80 16.98 -0.17
C ALA A 12 5.66 15.65 0.58
N ALA A 13 5.09 14.61 -0.07
CA ALA A 13 5.01 13.28 0.50
C ALA A 13 6.38 12.70 0.79
N ALA A 14 7.31 12.82 -0.16
CA ALA A 14 8.68 12.35 0.03
C ALA A 14 9.39 13.07 1.19
N ALA A 15 9.28 14.40 1.25
CA ALA A 15 9.89 15.19 2.32
C ALA A 15 9.30 14.85 3.70
N ALA A 16 7.97 14.76 3.81
CA ALA A 16 7.28 14.38 5.03
C ALA A 16 7.65 12.96 5.47
N THR A 17 7.73 12.00 4.53
CA THR A 17 8.18 10.63 4.78
C THR A 17 9.61 10.61 5.34
N ARG A 18 10.55 11.33 4.72
CA ARG A 18 11.94 11.39 5.21
C ARG A 18 12.05 12.03 6.58
N ALA A 19 11.25 13.06 6.86
CA ALA A 19 11.20 13.71 8.18
C ALA A 19 10.65 12.73 9.24
N ALA A 20 9.52 12.06 8.96
CA ALA A 20 8.93 11.07 9.84
C ALA A 20 9.86 9.89 10.09
N TYR A 21 10.50 9.35 9.05
CA TYR A 21 11.45 8.24 9.17
C TYR A 21 12.64 8.59 10.06
N ARG A 22 13.25 9.78 9.87
CA ARG A 22 14.33 10.27 10.72
C ARG A 22 13.89 10.44 12.17
N GLN A 23 12.67 10.94 12.39
CA GLN A 23 12.11 11.15 13.72
C GLN A 23 11.88 9.81 14.44
N LEU A 24 11.29 8.83 13.77
CA LEU A 24 11.04 7.48 14.33
C LEU A 24 12.36 6.79 14.70
N ARG A 25 13.41 6.94 13.89
CA ARG A 25 14.73 6.38 14.20
C ARG A 25 15.43 7.07 15.36
N ARG A 26 15.25 8.40 15.51
CA ARG A 26 15.84 9.16 16.63
C ARG A 26 15.09 8.94 17.94
N ARG A 27 13.78 8.73 17.86
CA ARG A 27 12.88 8.53 19.00
C ARG A 27 11.97 7.35 18.68
N PRO A 28 12.46 6.12 18.85
CA PRO A 28 11.66 4.93 18.59
C PRO A 28 10.35 4.96 19.41
N PRO A 29 9.25 4.43 18.86
CA PRO A 29 8.01 4.27 19.63
C PRO A 29 8.26 3.38 20.85
N VAL A 30 7.43 3.58 21.87
CA VAL A 30 7.40 2.68 23.04
C VAL A 30 7.25 1.24 22.52
N GLU A 31 8.01 0.29 23.09
CA GLU A 31 8.06 -1.10 22.63
C GLU A 31 8.58 -1.26 21.19
N ALA A 32 9.76 -0.72 20.92
CA ALA A 32 10.42 -0.81 19.62
C ALA A 32 10.46 -2.25 19.02
N ARG A 33 10.41 -3.28 19.87
CA ARG A 33 10.38 -4.71 19.46
C ARG A 33 9.14 -5.04 18.60
N LEU A 34 8.00 -4.38 18.83
CA LEU A 34 6.78 -4.58 18.05
C LEU A 34 6.93 -4.09 16.59
N TRP A 35 7.92 -3.25 16.33
CA TRP A 35 8.20 -2.65 15.04
C TRP A 35 9.47 -3.21 14.38
N SER A 36 9.87 -4.41 14.78
CA SER A 36 10.99 -5.14 14.18
C SER A 36 10.51 -6.46 13.61
N ARG A 37 11.06 -6.86 12.48
CA ARG A 37 10.77 -8.14 11.82
C ARG A 37 12.05 -8.77 11.31
N THR A 38 12.00 -10.08 11.12
CA THR A 38 13.01 -10.79 10.35
C THR A 38 12.54 -10.83 8.89
N ASN A 39 13.36 -10.33 7.97
CA ASN A 39 13.05 -10.35 6.55
C ASN A 39 13.27 -11.76 5.95
N TYR A 40 12.98 -11.90 4.65
CA TYR A 40 13.14 -13.17 3.93
C TYR A 40 14.58 -13.71 3.95
N ALA A 41 15.59 -12.85 4.11
CA ALA A 41 17.01 -13.22 4.16
C ALA A 41 17.51 -13.52 5.60
N GLY A 42 16.62 -13.50 6.60
CA GLY A 42 16.98 -13.73 7.99
C GLY A 42 17.51 -12.50 8.74
N HIS A 43 17.51 -11.32 8.11
CA HIS A 43 18.00 -10.09 8.74
C HIS A 43 16.88 -9.39 9.53
N GLY A 44 17.25 -8.85 10.70
CA GLY A 44 16.38 -7.99 11.49
C GLY A 44 16.20 -6.63 10.81
N VAL A 45 14.97 -6.25 10.48
CA VAL A 45 14.62 -4.98 9.85
C VAL A 45 13.56 -4.23 10.65
N GLU A 46 13.60 -2.91 10.62
CA GLU A 46 12.59 -2.07 11.27
C GLU A 46 11.40 -1.79 10.34
N LEU A 47 10.19 -1.60 10.91
CA LEU A 47 8.97 -1.23 10.18
C LEU A 47 8.76 0.29 10.09
N TYR A 48 9.72 1.10 10.53
CA TYR A 48 9.59 2.56 10.57
C TYR A 48 9.45 3.17 9.18
N GLY A 49 10.00 2.52 8.15
CA GLY A 49 9.85 2.96 6.76
C GLY A 49 8.40 3.00 6.32
N GLY A 50 7.63 1.95 6.64
CA GLY A 50 6.21 1.88 6.30
C GLY A 50 5.36 2.89 7.07
N LEU A 51 5.57 3.01 8.38
CA LEU A 51 4.88 4.02 9.20
C LEU A 51 5.16 5.43 8.70
N ALA A 52 6.42 5.74 8.39
CA ALA A 52 6.81 7.03 7.86
C ALA A 52 6.21 7.31 6.48
N ALA A 53 6.19 6.30 5.59
CA ALA A 53 5.61 6.41 4.26
C ALA A 53 4.10 6.64 4.32
N ALA A 54 3.38 5.92 5.20
CA ALA A 54 1.97 6.13 5.44
C ALA A 54 1.69 7.56 5.94
N ALA A 55 2.43 8.02 6.95
CA ALA A 55 2.30 9.38 7.49
C ALA A 55 2.60 10.45 6.42
N GLY A 56 3.65 10.27 5.63
CA GLY A 56 4.02 11.21 4.58
C GLY A 56 2.99 11.31 3.46
N ALA A 57 2.47 10.16 3.00
CA ALA A 57 1.41 10.12 1.99
C ALA A 57 0.12 10.79 2.49
N VAL A 58 -0.32 10.45 3.70
CA VAL A 58 -1.51 11.02 4.34
C VAL A 58 -1.38 12.54 4.49
N THR A 59 -0.26 13.02 5.02
CA THR A 59 -0.01 14.46 5.19
C THR A 59 -0.06 15.20 3.86
N ALA A 60 0.58 14.68 2.82
CA ALA A 60 0.58 15.30 1.51
C ALA A 60 -0.80 15.29 0.83
N MET A 61 -1.57 14.20 0.98
CA MET A 61 -2.95 14.14 0.49
C MET A 61 -3.86 15.11 1.22
N ALA A 62 -3.74 15.22 2.54
CA ALA A 62 -4.53 16.14 3.36
C ALA A 62 -4.28 17.60 2.97
N ALA A 63 -3.03 17.95 2.64
CA ALA A 63 -2.62 19.28 2.22
C ALA A 63 -2.80 19.55 0.70
N ALA A 64 -3.24 18.55 -0.09
CA ALA A 64 -3.31 18.65 -1.54
C ALA A 64 -4.28 19.76 -2.01
N ARG A 65 -3.72 20.79 -2.66
CA ARG A 65 -4.50 21.91 -3.22
C ARG A 65 -5.21 21.50 -4.50
N GLY A 66 -6.38 22.07 -4.76
CA GLY A 66 -7.18 21.77 -5.95
C GLY A 66 -7.88 20.40 -5.92
N VAL A 67 -7.90 19.74 -4.76
CA VAL A 67 -8.68 18.54 -4.47
C VAL A 67 -9.76 18.92 -3.45
N SER A 68 -11.02 18.53 -3.69
CA SER A 68 -12.12 18.84 -2.77
C SER A 68 -11.90 18.26 -1.39
N VAL A 69 -12.45 18.90 -0.36
CA VAL A 69 -12.36 18.41 1.03
C VAL A 69 -12.93 16.99 1.15
N ARG A 70 -14.09 16.74 0.54
CA ARG A 70 -14.72 15.41 0.52
C ARG A 70 -13.79 14.35 -0.06
N THR A 71 -13.13 14.65 -1.16
CA THR A 71 -12.19 13.73 -1.83
C THR A 71 -10.95 13.47 -0.99
N ARG A 72 -10.42 14.51 -0.31
CA ARG A 72 -9.29 14.36 0.63
C ARG A 72 -9.67 13.50 1.82
N ILE A 73 -10.84 13.74 2.42
CA ILE A 73 -11.34 12.91 3.54
C ILE A 73 -11.46 11.45 3.11
N ALA A 74 -12.00 11.16 1.93
CA ALA A 74 -12.13 9.79 1.42
C ALA A 74 -10.77 9.10 1.28
N ALA A 75 -9.82 9.75 0.61
CA ALA A 75 -8.50 9.15 0.35
C ALA A 75 -7.65 9.02 1.64
N VAL A 76 -7.61 10.06 2.45
CA VAL A 76 -6.91 10.07 3.74
C VAL A 76 -7.52 9.05 4.71
N GLY A 77 -8.85 9.01 4.81
CA GLY A 77 -9.57 8.07 5.66
C GLY A 77 -9.30 6.61 5.27
N ALA A 78 -9.34 6.30 3.97
CA ALA A 78 -9.01 4.96 3.48
C ALA A 78 -7.57 4.56 3.79
N ALA A 79 -6.61 5.47 3.55
CA ALA A 79 -5.19 5.21 3.81
C ALA A 79 -4.91 5.02 5.31
N LEU A 80 -5.49 5.87 6.18
CA LEU A 80 -5.35 5.75 7.63
C LEU A 80 -5.95 4.46 8.17
N ALA A 81 -7.18 4.12 7.75
CA ALA A 81 -7.86 2.91 8.20
C ALA A 81 -7.11 1.65 7.72
N ALA A 82 -6.68 1.62 6.46
CA ALA A 82 -5.90 0.51 5.92
C ALA A 82 -4.54 0.36 6.63
N GLY A 83 -3.86 1.48 6.88
CA GLY A 83 -2.61 1.51 7.63
C GLY A 83 -2.77 1.06 9.08
N ALA A 84 -3.85 1.49 9.76
CA ALA A 84 -4.13 1.07 11.13
C ALA A 84 -4.44 -0.44 11.23
N CYS A 85 -5.23 -0.98 10.29
CA CYS A 85 -5.48 -2.43 10.21
C CYS A 85 -4.18 -3.20 9.92
N GLY A 86 -3.31 -2.67 9.05
CA GLY A 86 -2.00 -3.25 8.77
C GLY A 86 -1.09 -3.21 10.00
N ALA A 87 -1.02 -2.08 10.71
CA ALA A 87 -0.25 -1.93 11.93
C ALA A 87 -0.72 -2.89 13.04
N TYR A 88 -2.02 -3.12 13.14
CA TYR A 88 -2.57 -4.11 14.06
C TYR A 88 -2.08 -5.52 13.71
N ASP A 89 -2.11 -5.88 12.41
CA ASP A 89 -1.61 -7.19 11.95
C ASP A 89 -0.09 -7.32 12.12
N ASP A 90 0.66 -6.25 11.86
CA ASP A 90 2.10 -6.20 12.14
C ASP A 90 2.43 -6.52 13.61
N GLN A 91 1.56 -6.12 14.55
CA GLN A 91 1.80 -6.33 15.97
C GLN A 91 1.22 -7.65 16.52
N LYS A 92 0.10 -8.12 15.98
CA LYS A 92 -0.69 -9.23 16.53
C LYS A 92 -0.79 -10.43 15.60
N GLY A 93 -0.36 -10.29 14.33
CA GLY A 93 -0.41 -11.38 13.35
C GLY A 93 0.45 -12.57 13.78
N SER A 94 -0.08 -13.78 13.62
CA SER A 94 0.65 -15.01 13.82
C SER A 94 1.09 -15.63 12.50
N ALA A 95 2.23 -16.32 12.51
CA ALA A 95 2.73 -17.02 11.33
C ALA A 95 1.83 -18.19 10.89
N ASP A 96 1.07 -18.74 11.82
CA ASP A 96 0.25 -19.93 11.61
C ASP A 96 -1.09 -19.63 10.92
N GLU A 97 -1.53 -18.37 10.93
CA GLU A 97 -2.78 -17.92 10.32
C GLU A 97 -2.51 -17.06 9.09
N ARG A 98 -2.00 -17.68 8.00
CA ARG A 98 -1.73 -16.98 6.73
C ARG A 98 -2.68 -17.42 5.63
N GLY A 99 -2.95 -16.50 4.68
CA GLY A 99 -3.76 -16.74 3.49
C GLY A 99 -5.23 -16.36 3.65
N PHE A 100 -5.80 -15.80 2.57
CA PHE A 100 -7.18 -15.32 2.50
C PHE A 100 -8.20 -16.42 2.86
N ALA A 101 -8.00 -17.65 2.34
CA ALA A 101 -8.89 -18.78 2.60
C ALA A 101 -8.93 -19.17 4.09
N THR A 102 -7.80 -19.08 4.81
CA THR A 102 -7.72 -19.35 6.25
C THR A 102 -8.56 -18.36 7.05
N HIS A 103 -8.45 -17.06 6.74
CA HIS A 103 -9.22 -16.01 7.42
C HIS A 103 -10.72 -16.13 7.12
N LEU A 104 -11.09 -16.48 5.88
CA LEU A 104 -12.49 -16.69 5.52
C LEU A 104 -13.10 -17.91 6.23
N ARG A 105 -12.31 -18.99 6.41
CA ARG A 105 -12.74 -20.17 7.20
C ARG A 105 -12.93 -19.78 8.66
N ALA A 106 -11.97 -19.11 9.28
CA ALA A 106 -12.08 -18.64 10.67
C ALA A 106 -13.32 -17.75 10.88
N LEU A 107 -13.62 -16.86 9.91
CA LEU A 107 -14.81 -16.02 9.97
C LEU A 107 -16.11 -16.83 9.92
N ARG A 108 -16.18 -17.88 9.08
CA ARG A 108 -17.30 -18.83 9.06
C ARG A 108 -17.47 -19.56 10.39
N GLU A 109 -16.38 -19.83 11.07
CA GLU A 109 -16.33 -20.42 12.42
C GLU A 109 -16.56 -19.38 13.55
N ARG A 110 -16.95 -18.13 13.19
CA ARG A 110 -17.13 -16.99 14.09
C ARG A 110 -15.89 -16.62 14.91
N ARG A 111 -14.72 -16.93 14.42
CA ARG A 111 -13.43 -16.50 14.99
C ARG A 111 -12.87 -15.34 14.19
N LEU A 112 -12.55 -14.24 14.87
CA LEU A 112 -11.87 -13.08 14.29
C LEU A 112 -10.37 -13.26 14.46
N THR A 113 -9.68 -13.49 13.35
CA THR A 113 -8.22 -13.45 13.28
C THR A 113 -7.74 -12.03 12.99
N SER A 114 -6.46 -11.72 13.23
CA SER A 114 -5.89 -10.41 12.87
C SER A 114 -6.04 -10.11 11.37
N GLY A 115 -5.79 -11.10 10.51
CA GLY A 115 -6.04 -10.98 9.07
C GLY A 115 -7.51 -10.83 8.70
N GLY A 116 -8.44 -11.43 9.47
CA GLY A 116 -9.87 -11.22 9.32
C GLY A 116 -10.29 -9.78 9.65
N VAL A 117 -9.78 -9.22 10.74
CA VAL A 117 -9.97 -7.80 11.10
C VAL A 117 -9.43 -6.89 9.99
N LYS A 118 -8.23 -7.19 9.48
CA LYS A 118 -7.61 -6.47 8.37
C LYS A 118 -8.49 -6.49 7.11
N LEU A 119 -8.94 -7.67 6.71
CA LEU A 119 -9.81 -7.84 5.53
C LEU A 119 -11.10 -7.04 5.63
N LEU A 120 -11.81 -7.17 6.76
CA LEU A 120 -13.08 -6.47 6.99
C LEU A 120 -12.87 -4.96 7.14
N GLY A 121 -11.86 -4.52 7.90
CA GLY A 121 -11.57 -3.11 8.13
C GLY A 121 -11.15 -2.38 6.85
N ILE A 122 -10.24 -2.96 6.06
CA ILE A 122 -9.80 -2.38 4.79
C ILE A 122 -10.95 -2.40 3.76
N GLY A 123 -11.74 -3.48 3.72
CA GLY A 123 -12.92 -3.57 2.86
C GLY A 123 -13.95 -2.49 3.19
N ALA A 124 -14.31 -2.34 4.46
CA ALA A 124 -15.24 -1.30 4.93
C ALA A 124 -14.73 0.12 4.64
N ALA A 125 -13.44 0.38 4.90
CA ALA A 125 -12.82 1.67 4.60
C ALA A 125 -12.81 1.98 3.09
N GLY A 126 -12.53 0.97 2.27
CA GLY A 126 -12.60 1.08 0.81
C GLY A 126 -14.00 1.43 0.32
N LEU A 127 -15.03 0.73 0.82
CA LEU A 127 -16.43 0.99 0.47
C LEU A 127 -16.88 2.37 0.93
N ALA A 128 -16.54 2.79 2.14
CA ALA A 128 -16.83 4.13 2.66
C ALA A 128 -16.18 5.22 1.78
N ALA A 129 -14.91 5.03 1.42
CA ALA A 129 -14.22 5.93 0.50
C ALA A 129 -14.85 5.93 -0.90
N GLY A 130 -15.24 4.77 -1.43
CA GLY A 130 -15.94 4.64 -2.71
C GLY A 130 -17.25 5.40 -2.72
N ALA A 131 -18.03 5.32 -1.63
CA ALA A 131 -19.29 6.08 -1.45
C ALA A 131 -19.07 7.60 -1.44
N LEU A 132 -17.93 8.05 -0.91
CA LEU A 132 -17.56 9.48 -0.96
C LEU A 132 -17.02 9.91 -2.33
N LEU A 133 -16.37 9.03 -3.08
CA LEU A 133 -15.71 9.37 -4.34
C LEU A 133 -16.63 9.28 -5.57
N LYS A 134 -17.65 8.44 -5.54
CA LYS A 134 -18.53 8.17 -6.68
C LYS A 134 -19.99 8.50 -6.36
N ALA A 135 -20.75 8.84 -7.42
CA ALA A 135 -22.17 9.19 -7.27
C ALA A 135 -23.12 8.00 -7.42
N ARG A 136 -22.75 7.01 -8.25
CA ARG A 136 -23.62 5.87 -8.58
C ARG A 136 -23.27 4.66 -7.73
N PRO A 137 -24.24 3.90 -7.18
CA PRO A 137 -23.99 2.79 -6.26
C PRO A 137 -23.01 1.74 -6.81
N LEU A 138 -23.16 1.34 -8.08
CA LEU A 138 -22.24 0.37 -8.69
C LEU A 138 -20.80 0.93 -8.73
N ASP A 139 -20.63 2.20 -9.12
CA ASP A 139 -19.31 2.83 -9.18
C ASP A 139 -18.71 3.01 -7.78
N GLN A 140 -19.55 3.19 -6.74
CA GLN A 140 -19.11 3.24 -5.33
C GLN A 140 -18.53 1.89 -4.89
N VAL A 141 -19.23 0.81 -5.19
CA VAL A 141 -18.76 -0.55 -4.87
C VAL A 141 -17.47 -0.87 -5.63
N LEU A 142 -17.43 -0.62 -6.95
CA LEU A 142 -16.23 -0.83 -7.77
C LEU A 142 -15.05 -0.02 -7.25
N ALA A 143 -15.27 1.25 -6.89
CA ALA A 143 -14.22 2.10 -6.29
C ALA A 143 -13.73 1.52 -4.96
N GLY A 144 -14.64 1.05 -4.12
CA GLY A 144 -14.29 0.39 -2.85
C GLY A 144 -13.45 -0.87 -3.06
N VAL A 145 -13.81 -1.71 -4.02
CA VAL A 145 -13.05 -2.91 -4.40
C VAL A 145 -11.66 -2.53 -4.93
N VAL A 146 -11.56 -1.50 -5.78
CA VAL A 146 -10.27 -1.01 -6.29
C VAL A 146 -9.39 -0.50 -5.14
N ILE A 147 -9.94 0.27 -4.20
CA ILE A 147 -9.19 0.81 -3.05
C ILE A 147 -8.67 -0.32 -2.15
N ALA A 148 -9.56 -1.19 -1.69
CA ALA A 148 -9.21 -2.29 -0.80
C ALA A 148 -8.32 -3.33 -1.50
N GLY A 149 -8.62 -3.65 -2.76
CA GLY A 149 -7.86 -4.60 -3.55
C GLY A 149 -6.45 -4.10 -3.89
N THR A 150 -6.29 -2.79 -4.19
CA THR A 150 -4.95 -2.21 -4.41
C THR A 150 -4.14 -2.22 -3.11
N ALA A 151 -4.76 -1.94 -1.95
CA ALA A 151 -4.12 -2.07 -0.64
C ALA A 151 -3.58 -3.49 -0.44
N HIS A 152 -4.41 -4.49 -0.67
CA HIS A 152 -4.02 -5.90 -0.55
C HIS A 152 -2.96 -6.30 -1.59
N ALA A 153 -3.08 -5.86 -2.85
CA ALA A 153 -2.12 -6.18 -3.91
C ALA A 153 -0.72 -5.62 -3.60
N VAL A 154 -0.61 -4.41 -3.06
CA VAL A 154 0.68 -3.85 -2.64
C VAL A 154 1.26 -4.66 -1.48
N ASN A 155 0.43 -5.08 -0.52
CA ASN A 155 0.87 -5.92 0.59
C ASN A 155 1.35 -7.31 0.13
N LEU A 156 0.70 -7.93 -0.85
CA LEU A 156 1.17 -9.19 -1.44
C LEU A 156 2.57 -9.06 -2.08
N MET A 157 2.97 -7.86 -2.47
CA MET A 157 4.31 -7.59 -3.03
C MET A 157 5.36 -7.34 -1.94
N ASP A 158 4.98 -7.12 -0.67
CA ASP A 158 5.92 -6.77 0.41
C ASP A 158 6.59 -8.01 1.04
N VAL A 159 7.12 -8.87 0.18
CA VAL A 159 7.79 -10.14 0.56
C VAL A 159 9.28 -10.12 0.24
N ALA A 160 9.79 -9.08 -0.41
CA ALA A 160 11.21 -8.95 -0.73
C ALA A 160 11.62 -7.46 -0.80
N PRO A 161 12.86 -7.10 -0.46
CA PRO A 161 13.32 -5.72 -0.35
C PRO A 161 13.00 -4.88 -1.58
N GLY A 162 12.34 -3.76 -1.39
CA GLY A 162 11.96 -2.80 -2.43
C GLY A 162 10.89 -3.26 -3.42
N ARG A 163 10.39 -4.51 -3.33
CA ARG A 163 9.43 -5.04 -4.32
C ARG A 163 8.11 -4.29 -4.26
N ALA A 164 7.51 -4.16 -3.09
CA ALA A 164 6.24 -3.45 -2.92
C ALA A 164 6.35 -1.97 -3.33
N ALA A 165 7.41 -1.29 -2.93
CA ALA A 165 7.65 0.11 -3.30
C ALA A 165 7.83 0.26 -4.82
N LYS A 166 8.63 -0.60 -5.48
CA LYS A 166 8.79 -0.61 -6.94
C LYS A 166 7.48 -0.91 -7.67
N ALA A 167 6.73 -1.91 -7.21
CA ALA A 167 5.44 -2.26 -7.79
C ALA A 167 4.44 -1.09 -7.71
N LEU A 168 4.33 -0.45 -6.55
CA LEU A 168 3.48 0.72 -6.34
C LEU A 168 3.87 1.88 -7.24
N ILE A 169 5.16 2.21 -7.31
CA ILE A 169 5.67 3.29 -8.18
C ILE A 169 5.35 2.97 -9.65
N THR A 170 5.67 1.76 -10.11
CA THR A 170 5.45 1.35 -11.49
C THR A 170 3.98 1.37 -11.87
N ALA A 171 3.11 0.85 -11.01
CA ALA A 171 1.65 0.86 -11.22
C ALA A 171 1.07 2.28 -11.19
N GLY A 172 1.63 3.16 -10.37
CA GLY A 172 1.14 4.53 -10.19
C GLY A 172 1.61 5.53 -11.25
N VAL A 173 2.81 5.33 -11.82
CA VAL A 173 3.41 6.27 -12.80
C VAL A 173 2.50 6.59 -13.99
N PRO A 174 1.80 5.65 -14.64
CA PRO A 174 0.87 5.98 -15.72
C PRO A 174 -0.25 6.95 -15.28
N GLY A 175 -0.69 6.85 -14.02
CA GLY A 175 -1.67 7.77 -13.42
C GLY A 175 -1.16 9.21 -13.32
N LEU A 176 0.16 9.41 -13.15
CA LEU A 176 0.77 10.75 -13.08
C LEU A 176 0.75 11.48 -14.43
N LEU A 177 0.65 10.75 -15.54
CA LEU A 177 0.56 11.32 -16.88
C LEU A 177 -0.84 11.89 -17.15
N ARG A 178 -1.85 11.46 -16.40
CA ARG A 178 -3.20 12.00 -16.47
C ARG A 178 -3.29 13.36 -15.77
N ARG A 179 -4.36 14.10 -16.05
CA ARG A 179 -4.65 15.39 -15.41
C ARG A 179 -5.85 15.23 -14.49
N GLY A 180 -5.85 15.94 -13.37
CA GLY A 180 -7.00 16.00 -12.48
C GLY A 180 -6.69 15.60 -11.03
N PRO A 181 -7.71 15.63 -10.15
CA PRO A 181 -7.55 15.36 -8.72
C PRO A 181 -7.03 13.95 -8.41
N GLY A 182 -7.39 12.96 -9.23
CA GLY A 182 -6.92 11.58 -9.07
C GLY A 182 -5.42 11.43 -9.21
N SER A 183 -4.81 12.10 -10.24
CA SER A 183 -3.35 12.10 -10.41
C SER A 183 -2.63 12.79 -9.24
N VAL A 184 -3.22 13.86 -8.71
CA VAL A 184 -2.67 14.57 -7.55
C VAL A 184 -2.66 13.67 -6.32
N LEU A 185 -3.75 12.94 -6.05
CA LEU A 185 -3.80 11.99 -4.93
C LEU A 185 -2.84 10.81 -5.12
N ALA A 186 -2.83 10.21 -6.33
CA ALA A 186 -1.95 9.08 -6.63
C ALA A 186 -0.46 9.42 -6.51
N SER A 187 -0.08 10.69 -6.66
CA SER A 187 1.32 11.12 -6.56
C SER A 187 1.88 11.04 -5.14
N ALA A 188 1.03 11.17 -4.10
CA ALA A 188 1.46 11.13 -2.71
C ALA A 188 2.05 9.76 -2.32
N PRO A 189 1.37 8.61 -2.51
CA PRO A 189 1.94 7.31 -2.19
C PRO A 189 3.18 6.98 -3.04
N ILE A 190 3.25 7.46 -4.29
CA ILE A 190 4.45 7.29 -5.13
C ILE A 190 5.64 8.04 -4.55
N GLY A 191 5.47 9.31 -4.15
CA GLY A 191 6.53 10.09 -3.52
C GLY A 191 6.98 9.50 -2.19
N ALA A 192 6.03 9.03 -1.38
CA ALA A 192 6.32 8.38 -0.10
C ALA A 192 7.12 7.06 -0.28
N ALA A 193 6.69 6.20 -1.21
CA ALA A 193 7.39 4.95 -1.51
C ALA A 193 8.80 5.20 -2.05
N ALA A 194 8.96 6.17 -2.97
CA ALA A 194 10.28 6.55 -3.50
C ALA A 194 11.22 7.04 -2.41
N ALA A 195 10.69 7.73 -1.39
CA ALA A 195 11.50 8.25 -0.29
C ALA A 195 12.10 7.16 0.61
N VAL A 196 11.46 6.03 0.78
CA VAL A 196 11.96 4.91 1.60
C VAL A 196 12.62 3.80 0.79
N LEU A 197 12.47 3.81 -0.54
CA LEU A 197 12.92 2.73 -1.43
C LEU A 197 14.40 2.35 -1.22
N ARG A 198 15.28 3.35 -1.05
CA ARG A 198 16.72 3.08 -0.84
C ARG A 198 16.98 2.37 0.49
N ASP A 199 16.28 2.75 1.55
CA ASP A 199 16.45 2.15 2.87
C ASP A 199 15.86 0.75 2.91
N ASP A 200 14.77 0.51 2.19
CA ASP A 200 14.14 -0.79 2.00
C ASP A 200 15.04 -1.73 1.17
N LEU A 201 15.54 -1.28 0.02
CA LEU A 201 16.52 -2.03 -0.80
C LEU A 201 17.81 -2.39 -0.05
N SER A 202 18.20 -1.57 0.93
CA SER A 202 19.37 -1.80 1.80
C SER A 202 19.03 -2.63 3.04
N GLU A 203 17.83 -3.18 3.13
CA GLU A 203 17.34 -4.02 4.24
C GLU A 203 17.46 -3.36 5.63
N ARG A 204 17.41 -2.02 5.67
CA ARG A 204 17.37 -1.27 6.93
C ARG A 204 15.96 -1.15 7.47
N THR A 205 14.98 -1.16 6.57
CA THR A 205 13.55 -1.08 6.89
C THR A 205 12.76 -1.84 5.84
N MET A 206 11.49 -2.09 6.11
CA MET A 206 10.50 -2.57 5.14
C MET A 206 9.21 -1.78 5.30
N LEU A 207 8.29 -1.90 4.33
CA LEU A 207 6.98 -1.25 4.44
C LEU A 207 6.12 -1.90 5.52
N GLY A 208 6.15 -3.20 5.62
CA GLY A 208 5.27 -3.96 6.49
C GLY A 208 3.80 -3.77 6.09
N ASP A 209 2.92 -4.43 6.81
CA ASP A 209 1.49 -4.38 6.56
C ASP A 209 0.92 -2.96 6.71
N ALA A 210 1.41 -2.19 7.67
CA ALA A 210 0.98 -0.81 7.90
C ALA A 210 1.25 0.09 6.68
N GLY A 211 2.50 0.07 6.18
CA GLY A 211 2.91 0.90 5.05
C GLY A 211 2.30 0.43 3.73
N ALA A 212 2.38 -0.87 3.45
CA ALA A 212 1.89 -1.45 2.21
C ALA A 212 0.39 -1.20 2.00
N HIS A 213 -0.44 -1.46 3.03
CA HIS A 213 -1.88 -1.22 2.93
C HIS A 213 -2.22 0.27 2.85
N ALA A 214 -1.57 1.14 3.63
CA ALA A 214 -1.83 2.58 3.57
C ALA A 214 -1.50 3.17 2.20
N LEU A 215 -0.33 2.85 1.66
CA LEU A 215 0.10 3.35 0.35
C LEU A 215 -0.73 2.76 -0.79
N GLY A 216 -1.08 1.48 -0.70
CA GLY A 216 -1.95 0.83 -1.68
C GLY A 216 -3.37 1.41 -1.68
N ALA A 217 -3.98 1.65 -0.51
CA ALA A 217 -5.27 2.31 -0.39
C ALA A 217 -5.25 3.74 -0.94
N ALA A 218 -4.17 4.50 -0.66
CA ALA A 218 -3.97 5.84 -1.18
C ALA A 218 -3.87 5.86 -2.71
N LEU A 219 -3.11 4.93 -3.31
CA LEU A 219 -3.01 4.77 -4.75
C LEU A 219 -4.37 4.38 -5.36
N GLY A 220 -5.03 3.37 -4.78
CA GLY A 220 -6.34 2.92 -5.19
C GLY A 220 -7.40 4.03 -5.17
N ALA A 221 -7.38 4.91 -4.17
CA ALA A 221 -8.27 6.08 -4.11
C ALA A 221 -8.01 7.08 -5.25
N GLY A 222 -6.73 7.33 -5.58
CA GLY A 222 -6.35 8.16 -6.73
C GLY A 222 -6.81 7.57 -8.07
N VAL A 223 -6.62 6.26 -8.25
CA VAL A 223 -7.09 5.49 -9.41
C VAL A 223 -8.61 5.53 -9.50
N ALA A 224 -9.30 5.17 -8.42
CA ALA A 224 -10.76 5.15 -8.36
C ALA A 224 -11.36 6.52 -8.70
N LEU A 225 -10.75 7.61 -8.25
CA LEU A 225 -11.21 8.97 -8.58
C LEU A 225 -11.03 9.31 -10.06
N ALA A 226 -9.91 8.88 -10.66
CA ALA A 226 -9.54 9.24 -12.04
C ALA A 226 -10.33 8.48 -13.11
N GLU A 227 -10.95 7.35 -12.77
CA GLU A 227 -11.46 6.40 -13.74
C GLU A 227 -12.98 6.39 -13.86
N GLY A 228 -13.41 6.16 -15.11
CA GLY A 228 -14.81 5.86 -15.44
C GLY A 228 -15.13 4.37 -15.18
N ARG A 229 -16.41 4.00 -15.31
CA ARG A 229 -16.93 2.66 -14.95
C ARG A 229 -16.16 1.51 -15.61
N ALA A 230 -15.92 1.56 -16.91
CA ALA A 230 -15.26 0.46 -17.61
C ALA A 230 -13.85 0.20 -17.08
N ALA A 231 -13.06 1.24 -16.82
CA ALA A 231 -11.74 1.12 -16.22
C ALA A 231 -11.80 0.66 -14.77
N LEU A 232 -12.78 1.12 -13.98
CA LEU A 232 -13.01 0.62 -12.62
C LEU A 232 -13.35 -0.88 -12.61
N MET A 233 -14.19 -1.34 -13.54
CA MET A 233 -14.52 -2.77 -13.67
C MET A 233 -13.27 -3.59 -13.99
N LEU A 234 -12.45 -3.13 -14.93
CA LEU A 234 -11.19 -3.80 -15.28
C LEU A 234 -10.23 -3.84 -14.08
N HIS A 235 -10.00 -2.71 -13.40
CA HIS A 235 -9.14 -2.67 -12.22
C HIS A 235 -9.68 -3.53 -11.08
N ALA A 236 -11.00 -3.48 -10.81
CA ALA A 236 -11.63 -4.34 -9.80
C ALA A 236 -11.39 -5.83 -10.13
N ALA A 237 -11.60 -6.23 -11.39
CA ALA A 237 -11.32 -7.61 -11.82
C ALA A 237 -9.84 -7.98 -11.61
N VAL A 238 -8.91 -7.10 -11.98
CA VAL A 238 -7.46 -7.34 -11.81
C VAL A 238 -7.11 -7.53 -10.34
N VAL A 239 -7.54 -6.63 -9.45
CA VAL A 239 -7.18 -6.75 -8.02
C VAL A 239 -7.85 -7.95 -7.34
N VAL A 240 -9.05 -8.34 -7.77
CA VAL A 240 -9.72 -9.56 -7.29
C VAL A 240 -8.95 -10.82 -7.75
N VAL A 241 -8.53 -10.86 -9.01
CA VAL A 241 -7.70 -11.97 -9.52
C VAL A 241 -6.36 -12.03 -8.79
N LEU A 242 -5.69 -10.90 -8.55
CA LEU A 242 -4.44 -10.85 -7.78
C LEU A 242 -4.65 -11.34 -6.34
N ALA A 243 -5.73 -10.94 -5.68
CA ALA A 243 -6.06 -11.41 -4.34
C ALA A 243 -6.31 -12.93 -4.32
N ALA A 244 -7.07 -13.46 -5.27
CA ALA A 244 -7.34 -14.89 -5.38
C ALA A 244 -6.10 -15.72 -5.77
N ALA A 245 -5.19 -15.14 -6.58
CA ALA A 245 -3.94 -15.79 -6.99
C ALA A 245 -2.86 -15.71 -5.91
N GLY A 246 -2.87 -14.67 -5.07
CA GLY A 246 -1.87 -14.44 -4.04
C GLY A 246 -1.78 -15.56 -3.00
N ASP A 247 -2.89 -16.23 -2.72
CA ASP A 247 -2.93 -17.41 -1.85
C ASP A 247 -2.23 -18.64 -2.47
N ARG A 248 -1.96 -18.61 -3.77
CA ARG A 248 -1.29 -19.70 -4.49
C ARG A 248 0.18 -19.34 -4.71
N MET A 249 0.98 -19.41 -3.68
CA MET A 249 2.42 -19.09 -3.64
C MET A 249 3.23 -19.64 -4.84
N ALA A 250 2.86 -20.80 -5.38
CA ALA A 250 3.54 -21.42 -6.52
C ALA A 250 3.51 -20.58 -7.81
N ILE A 251 2.52 -19.73 -8.01
CA ILE A 251 2.46 -18.82 -9.17
C ILE A 251 3.44 -17.65 -8.95
N GLY A 252 3.57 -17.18 -7.71
CA GLY A 252 4.48 -16.09 -7.36
C GLY A 252 5.93 -16.41 -7.70
N GLU A 253 6.46 -17.55 -7.29
CA GLU A 253 7.87 -17.93 -7.51
C GLU A 253 8.22 -18.07 -8.99
N ARG A 254 7.36 -18.67 -9.79
CA ARG A 254 7.60 -18.81 -11.25
C ARG A 254 7.67 -17.46 -11.95
N VAL A 255 6.80 -16.53 -11.58
CA VAL A 255 6.78 -15.18 -12.16
C VAL A 255 8.03 -14.40 -11.75
N TRP A 256 8.39 -14.45 -10.46
CA TRP A 256 9.54 -13.70 -9.93
C TRP A 256 10.88 -14.27 -10.40
N ASN A 257 10.95 -15.56 -10.72
CA ASN A 257 12.14 -16.23 -11.25
C ASN A 257 12.28 -16.10 -12.78
N ALA A 258 11.27 -15.59 -13.49
CA ALA A 258 11.39 -15.30 -14.92
C ALA A 258 12.52 -14.28 -15.17
N PRO A 259 13.45 -14.52 -16.13
CA PRO A 259 14.72 -13.76 -16.24
C PRO A 259 14.55 -12.23 -16.31
N GLY A 260 13.56 -11.73 -17.06
CA GLY A 260 13.28 -10.30 -17.18
C GLY A 260 12.70 -9.70 -15.88
N VAL A 261 11.77 -10.40 -15.25
CA VAL A 261 11.14 -9.98 -13.98
C VAL A 261 12.17 -10.00 -12.86
N ARG A 262 12.97 -11.09 -12.76
CA ARG A 262 14.03 -11.23 -11.76
C ARG A 262 15.03 -10.08 -11.84
N ARG A 263 15.46 -9.68 -13.05
CA ARG A 263 16.40 -8.57 -13.22
C ARG A 263 15.85 -7.23 -12.67
N VAL A 264 14.58 -6.93 -12.94
CA VAL A 264 13.92 -5.71 -12.44
C VAL A 264 13.67 -5.82 -10.94
N ASP A 265 13.21 -6.97 -10.47
CA ASP A 265 12.90 -7.20 -9.07
C ASP A 265 14.15 -7.11 -8.18
N SER A 266 15.27 -7.72 -8.58
CA SER A 266 16.53 -7.69 -7.83
C SER A 266 17.29 -6.37 -7.95
N TRP A 267 16.93 -5.52 -8.91
CA TRP A 267 17.68 -4.27 -9.15
C TRP A 267 17.74 -3.38 -7.92
N GLY A 268 18.97 -3.00 -7.55
CA GLY A 268 19.25 -2.12 -6.42
C GLY A 268 19.23 -2.79 -5.04
N ARG A 269 18.98 -4.09 -4.94
CA ARG A 269 19.14 -4.85 -3.68
C ARG A 269 20.61 -5.06 -3.33
N VAL A 270 20.87 -5.21 -2.05
CA VAL A 270 22.19 -5.63 -1.57
C VAL A 270 22.44 -7.07 -2.05
N PRO A 271 23.59 -7.35 -2.69
CA PRO A 271 23.96 -8.73 -3.05
C PRO A 271 24.12 -9.59 -1.79
N HIS A 272 23.49 -10.75 -1.78
CA HIS A 272 23.70 -11.76 -0.73
C HIS A 272 24.71 -12.80 -1.21
N PRO A 273 25.62 -13.26 -0.34
CA PRO A 273 26.67 -14.23 -0.72
C PRO A 273 26.12 -15.62 -1.11
N TYR A 274 24.81 -15.86 -0.88
CA TYR A 274 24.15 -17.15 -1.17
C TYR A 274 22.93 -17.02 -2.11
N GLY A 275 22.80 -15.92 -2.88
CA GLY A 275 21.68 -15.64 -3.80
C GLY A 275 22.10 -15.56 -5.26
#